data_0737efd6e2e808f58ab8aa6c1816c746
#
_entry.id   0737efd6e2e808f58ab8aa6c1816c746
#
_cell.length_a   1.000
_cell.length_b   1.000
_cell.length_c   1.000
_cell.angle_alpha   90.00
_cell.angle_beta   90.00
_cell.angle_gamma   90.00
#
_symmetry.space_group_name_H-M   'P 1'
#
loop_
_entity.id
_entity.type
_entity.pdbx_description
1 polymer ?
#
loop_
_entity_poly.entity_id
_entity_poly.type
_entity_poly.pdbx_seq_one_letter_code
_entity_poly.pdbx_strand_id
1 'polypeptide(L)'
;MNLFGWLKRSKMKREIIVNVEKLETRVAIMENGRLEEFEVEHSEQERLVGSIFKGRVQNLENDLQAAFVDIGLKKNAFLHYWDMTPDADALLDDEDEPRKAPKGGRKANRLTDAEIAKRFPPGSEIVVQVTKGPISTKGPRVTANLSIPGRYLVMMPGTRIRGVSKKIGDAKERQRLKTILDKLPLPDNVGLVVRTAGQGASARAFARDLRNLVSIWNEMQANTKNLRTPCCIFHEPGLCERVVRDWLTEDVDAIVIDDEKSFLEMREVTARISHRAKAKVRRYDGAQSIFEHYGLERQLSDAFSRQVALKSGGYLVIDETEALISVDVNTGHYKGNGSQEDAILEVNLEAVDEVARQLRLRNIGGLVVLDLIDMKSRKHQQQVYKALKNALRRDRARTNVLQISELGLLEMSRQRQDKSILSMLTSKCPYCQGHGVVKSPMAISIEVQRRLTSLLRKAEADRKPFEPKIVIAPQVMQRLRTEDAEILAELQKEYNTRLTFVSELHRHPESFSILDAATSQVLYSQS
;
A
#
# COMPACT_ATOMS: atom_id res chain seq x y z
N MET A 1 31.51 -19.21 41.17
CA MET A 1 32.23 -18.37 40.20
C MET A 1 31.25 -17.99 39.10
N ASN A 2 30.71 -16.78 39.19
CA ASN A 2 29.71 -16.24 38.27
C ASN A 2 30.38 -15.81 36.96
N LEU A 3 30.13 -16.54 35.89
CA LEU A 3 30.53 -16.20 34.52
C LEU A 3 29.30 -15.76 33.70
N PHE A 4 28.61 -14.73 34.16
CA PHE A 4 27.70 -13.94 33.30
C PHE A 4 28.41 -12.65 32.91
N GLY A 5 29.40 -12.81 32.01
CA GLY A 5 30.07 -11.70 31.36
C GLY A 5 29.13 -10.97 30.42
N TRP A 6 28.96 -9.71 30.67
CA TRP A 6 28.50 -8.62 29.86
C TRP A 6 28.54 -8.88 28.33
N LEU A 7 27.54 -9.49 27.78
CA LEU A 7 27.19 -9.27 26.38
C LEU A 7 26.67 -7.83 26.25
N LYS A 8 27.60 -6.89 25.97
CA LYS A 8 27.26 -5.60 25.40
C LYS A 8 26.33 -5.92 24.21
N ARG A 9 25.03 -5.65 24.34
CA ARG A 9 24.14 -5.56 23.18
C ARG A 9 24.82 -4.59 22.22
N SER A 10 25.38 -5.09 21.12
CA SER A 10 25.90 -4.25 20.06
C SER A 10 24.78 -3.29 19.70
N LYS A 11 25.06 -1.99 19.80
CA LYS A 11 24.07 -0.96 19.47
C LYS A 11 23.63 -1.23 18.03
N MET A 12 22.36 -1.51 17.82
CA MET A 12 21.79 -1.78 16.50
C MET A 12 22.03 -0.55 15.62
N LYS A 13 22.76 -0.72 14.52
CA LYS A 13 23.06 0.37 13.58
C LYS A 13 21.85 0.60 12.70
N ARG A 14 21.27 1.80 12.77
CA ARG A 14 20.10 2.19 11.95
C ARG A 14 20.45 3.36 11.06
N GLU A 15 20.34 3.15 9.76
CA GLU A 15 20.67 4.13 8.74
C GLU A 15 19.48 4.37 7.80
N ILE A 16 19.32 5.61 7.36
CA ILE A 16 18.35 5.99 6.35
C ILE A 16 19.12 6.35 5.09
N ILE A 17 18.84 5.67 4.00
CA ILE A 17 19.49 5.88 2.70
C ILE A 17 18.49 6.56 1.78
N VAL A 18 18.87 7.68 1.22
CA VAL A 18 18.02 8.50 0.33
C VAL A 18 18.70 8.61 -1.02
N ASN A 19 18.02 8.16 -2.05
CA ASN A 19 18.41 8.32 -3.44
C ASN A 19 17.42 9.26 -4.12
N VAL A 20 17.93 10.30 -4.76
CA VAL A 20 17.11 11.30 -5.44
C VAL A 20 17.47 11.34 -6.91
N GLU A 21 16.52 11.00 -7.75
CA GLU A 21 16.62 11.05 -9.20
C GLU A 21 15.58 12.01 -9.80
N LYS A 22 15.69 12.31 -11.09
CA LYS A 22 14.79 13.26 -11.76
C LYS A 22 13.32 12.83 -11.72
N LEU A 23 13.06 11.53 -11.83
CA LEU A 23 11.71 10.99 -11.91
C LEU A 23 11.20 10.41 -10.60
N GLU A 24 12.12 10.06 -9.68
CA GLU A 24 11.73 9.44 -8.41
C GLU A 24 12.69 9.79 -7.28
N THR A 25 12.16 9.74 -6.07
CA THR A 25 12.93 9.74 -4.83
C THR A 25 12.67 8.44 -4.09
N ARG A 26 13.74 7.72 -3.72
CA ARG A 26 13.68 6.45 -3.00
C ARG A 26 14.29 6.59 -1.62
N VAL A 27 13.65 6.02 -0.63
CA VAL A 27 14.16 6.03 0.75
C VAL A 27 14.09 4.63 1.32
N ALA A 28 15.20 4.17 1.89
CA ALA A 28 15.35 2.89 2.55
C ALA A 28 15.80 3.06 4.00
N ILE A 29 15.18 2.33 4.93
CA ILE A 29 15.67 2.18 6.30
C ILE A 29 16.39 0.85 6.42
N MET A 30 17.63 0.92 6.86
CA MET A 30 18.48 -0.24 7.13
C MET A 30 18.70 -0.43 8.62
N GLU A 31 18.57 -1.66 9.10
CA GLU A 31 18.99 -2.06 10.44
C GLU A 31 20.06 -3.15 10.33
N ASN A 32 21.29 -2.85 10.80
CA ASN A 32 22.46 -3.76 10.70
C ASN A 32 22.71 -4.28 9.27
N GLY A 33 22.55 -3.42 8.24
CA GLY A 33 22.74 -3.79 6.84
C GLY A 33 21.55 -4.51 6.18
N ARG A 34 20.45 -4.73 6.89
CA ARG A 34 19.23 -5.33 6.37
C ARG A 34 18.19 -4.25 6.10
N LEU A 35 17.54 -4.34 4.95
CA LEU A 35 16.42 -3.46 4.55
C LEU A 35 15.17 -3.76 5.39
N GLU A 36 14.66 -2.78 6.13
CA GLU A 36 13.49 -2.91 7.01
C GLU A 36 12.25 -2.16 6.51
N GLU A 37 12.44 -0.99 5.92
CA GLU A 37 11.36 -0.19 5.34
C GLU A 37 11.83 0.45 4.04
N PHE A 38 10.91 0.61 3.08
CA PHE A 38 11.17 1.25 1.81
C PHE A 38 9.99 2.14 1.41
N GLU A 39 10.28 3.32 0.89
CA GLU A 39 9.28 4.22 0.33
C GLU A 39 9.82 4.84 -0.96
N VAL A 40 8.93 5.02 -1.94
CA VAL A 40 9.24 5.64 -3.23
C VAL A 40 8.20 6.71 -3.55
N GLU A 41 8.65 7.82 -4.11
CA GLU A 41 7.80 8.93 -4.55
C GLU A 41 8.22 9.35 -5.96
N HIS A 42 7.26 9.36 -6.89
CA HIS A 42 7.51 9.81 -8.27
C HIS A 42 7.32 11.31 -8.39
N SER A 43 8.27 12.01 -9.04
CA SER A 43 8.27 13.47 -9.17
C SER A 43 7.09 14.04 -9.95
N GLU A 44 6.48 13.24 -10.84
CA GLU A 44 5.32 13.65 -11.63
C GLU A 44 3.98 13.51 -10.89
N GLN A 45 3.97 12.83 -9.75
CA GLN A 45 2.76 12.63 -8.96
C GLN A 45 2.80 13.52 -7.73
N GLU A 46 2.13 14.67 -7.80
CA GLU A 46 1.91 15.46 -6.59
C GLU A 46 1.24 14.60 -5.52
N ARG A 47 1.82 14.58 -4.33
CA ARG A 47 1.23 13.83 -3.22
C ARG A 47 -0.05 14.51 -2.76
N LEU A 48 -1.15 13.87 -3.07
CA LEU A 48 -2.48 14.36 -2.69
C LEU A 48 -2.82 14.02 -1.23
N VAL A 49 -2.43 12.83 -0.76
CA VAL A 49 -2.77 12.36 0.60
C VAL A 49 -2.04 13.21 1.64
N GLY A 50 -2.82 13.78 2.57
CA GLY A 50 -2.33 14.73 3.57
C GLY A 50 -2.51 16.19 3.15
N SER A 51 -2.56 16.49 1.86
CA SER A 51 -2.75 17.85 1.36
C SER A 51 -4.16 18.38 1.66
N ILE A 52 -4.26 19.69 1.91
CA ILE A 52 -5.49 20.36 2.32
C ILE A 52 -5.93 21.32 1.23
N PHE A 53 -7.19 21.22 0.86
CA PHE A 53 -7.80 22.00 -0.21
C PHE A 53 -8.97 22.85 0.30
N LYS A 54 -9.12 24.02 -0.27
CA LYS A 54 -10.36 24.78 -0.23
C LYS A 54 -11.19 24.36 -1.44
N GLY A 55 -12.22 23.55 -1.21
CA GLY A 55 -13.07 22.97 -2.24
C GLY A 55 -14.45 23.58 -2.26
N ARG A 56 -15.24 23.16 -3.26
CA ARG A 56 -16.64 23.56 -3.44
C ARG A 56 -17.53 22.34 -3.46
N VAL A 57 -18.59 22.32 -2.65
CA VAL A 57 -19.59 21.25 -2.64
C VAL A 57 -20.34 21.29 -3.99
N GLN A 58 -20.26 20.20 -4.75
CA GLN A 58 -20.93 20.06 -6.05
C GLN A 58 -22.35 19.53 -5.87
N ASN A 59 -22.49 18.40 -5.16
CA ASN A 59 -23.77 17.78 -4.85
C ASN A 59 -23.73 17.03 -3.51
N LEU A 60 -24.93 16.77 -2.99
CA LEU A 60 -25.18 16.00 -1.78
C LEU A 60 -25.96 14.74 -2.17
N GLU A 61 -25.47 13.56 -1.78
CA GLU A 61 -26.07 12.26 -2.06
C GLU A 61 -26.53 11.62 -0.75
N ASN A 62 -27.81 11.76 -0.42
CA ASN A 62 -28.36 11.28 0.83
C ASN A 62 -28.34 9.75 0.93
N ASP A 63 -28.51 9.03 -0.19
CA ASP A 63 -28.47 7.56 -0.20
C ASP A 63 -27.07 7.02 0.15
N LEU A 64 -26.03 7.77 -0.21
CA LEU A 64 -24.64 7.44 0.11
C LEU A 64 -24.16 8.11 1.40
N GLN A 65 -24.97 8.97 2.03
CA GLN A 65 -24.60 9.79 3.17
C GLN A 65 -23.29 10.53 2.93
N ALA A 66 -23.13 11.15 1.75
CA ALA A 66 -21.90 11.76 1.29
C ALA A 66 -22.12 13.00 0.42
N ALA A 67 -21.12 13.87 0.41
CA ALA A 67 -21.01 14.99 -0.51
C ALA A 67 -19.90 14.74 -1.52
N PHE A 68 -20.08 15.24 -2.74
CA PHE A 68 -19.02 15.33 -3.72
C PHE A 68 -18.48 16.76 -3.77
N VAL A 69 -17.16 16.88 -3.56
CA VAL A 69 -16.48 18.17 -3.44
C VAL A 69 -15.49 18.34 -4.58
N ASP A 70 -15.61 19.43 -5.31
CA ASP A 70 -14.62 19.85 -6.29
C ASP A 70 -13.43 20.47 -5.56
N ILE A 71 -12.26 19.86 -5.71
CA ILE A 71 -10.98 20.32 -5.15
C ILE A 71 -9.97 20.71 -6.24
N GLY A 72 -10.44 20.89 -7.49
CA GLY A 72 -9.60 21.25 -8.63
C GLY A 72 -8.96 20.07 -9.36
N LEU A 73 -9.36 18.83 -9.06
CA LEU A 73 -8.89 17.63 -9.75
C LEU A 73 -9.88 17.18 -10.84
N LYS A 74 -9.43 16.28 -11.72
CA LYS A 74 -10.30 15.71 -12.78
C LYS A 74 -11.58 15.04 -12.26
N LYS A 75 -11.57 14.58 -11.01
CA LYS A 75 -12.70 13.89 -10.36
C LYS A 75 -13.00 14.54 -9.03
N ASN A 76 -14.28 14.71 -8.73
CA ASN A 76 -14.71 15.22 -7.43
C ASN A 76 -14.30 14.30 -6.30
N ALA A 77 -13.94 14.89 -5.16
CA ALA A 77 -13.59 14.19 -3.95
C ALA A 77 -14.84 13.72 -3.20
N PHE A 78 -14.75 12.52 -2.60
CA PHE A 78 -15.81 11.93 -1.79
C PHE A 78 -15.64 12.33 -0.33
N LEU A 79 -16.67 12.98 0.24
CA LEU A 79 -16.71 13.44 1.64
C LEU A 79 -17.93 12.86 2.33
N HIS A 80 -17.73 12.00 3.32
CA HIS A 80 -18.84 11.45 4.09
C HIS A 80 -19.48 12.51 4.98
N TYR A 81 -20.79 12.45 5.21
CA TYR A 81 -21.53 13.43 6.03
C TYR A 81 -20.97 13.53 7.45
N TRP A 82 -20.58 12.42 8.07
CA TRP A 82 -19.94 12.45 9.39
C TRP A 82 -18.53 13.04 9.42
N ASP A 83 -17.89 13.16 8.24
CA ASP A 83 -16.57 13.79 8.08
C ASP A 83 -16.68 15.28 7.69
N MET A 84 -17.90 15.83 7.54
CA MET A 84 -18.12 17.25 7.17
C MET A 84 -18.00 18.21 8.34
N THR A 85 -18.14 17.74 9.56
CA THR A 85 -18.01 18.56 10.78
C THR A 85 -16.87 18.02 11.63
N PRO A 86 -16.06 18.92 12.25
CA PRO A 86 -15.03 18.50 13.18
C PRO A 86 -15.65 17.72 14.34
N ASP A 87 -15.33 16.43 14.44
CA ASP A 87 -15.74 15.55 15.53
C ASP A 87 -14.50 15.17 16.34
N ALA A 88 -14.49 15.59 17.59
CA ALA A 88 -13.39 15.37 18.51
C ALA A 88 -13.11 13.88 18.75
N ASP A 89 -14.16 13.08 18.84
CA ASP A 89 -14.04 11.64 19.15
C ASP A 89 -13.67 10.83 17.91
N ALA A 90 -14.06 11.27 16.72
CA ALA A 90 -13.73 10.61 15.44
C ALA A 90 -12.22 10.55 15.14
N LEU A 91 -11.47 11.52 15.65
CA LEU A 91 -10.01 11.63 15.43
C LEU A 91 -9.19 10.77 16.40
N LEU A 92 -9.81 10.29 17.47
CA LEU A 92 -9.20 9.38 18.45
C LEU A 92 -9.63 7.93 18.24
N ASP A 93 -10.70 7.69 17.47
CA ASP A 93 -11.21 6.36 17.15
C ASP A 93 -10.71 5.84 15.79
N ASP A 94 -10.65 4.52 15.67
CA ASP A 94 -10.15 3.84 14.49
C ASP A 94 -11.16 3.97 13.33
N GLU A 95 -10.73 4.52 12.18
CA GLU A 95 -11.56 4.67 10.97
C GLU A 95 -12.01 3.32 10.36
N ASP A 96 -11.36 2.21 10.70
CA ASP A 96 -11.60 0.89 10.11
C ASP A 96 -12.42 -0.07 11.00
N GLU A 97 -12.71 0.25 12.26
CA GLU A 97 -13.74 -0.51 12.98
C GLU A 97 -15.13 -0.06 12.53
N PRO A 98 -16.05 -1.01 12.19
CA PRO A 98 -17.45 -0.66 12.05
C PRO A 98 -17.86 -0.01 13.39
N ARG A 99 -18.18 1.28 13.34
CA ARG A 99 -18.53 2.07 14.53
C ARG A 99 -19.62 1.31 15.29
N LYS A 100 -19.24 0.61 16.34
CA LYS A 100 -20.19 0.03 17.29
C LYS A 100 -21.03 1.18 17.80
N ALA A 101 -22.34 1.05 17.66
CA ALA A 101 -23.25 2.03 18.21
C ALA A 101 -22.84 2.33 19.66
N PRO A 102 -22.72 3.60 20.07
CA PRO A 102 -22.21 3.95 21.39
C PRO A 102 -23.06 3.27 22.45
N LYS A 103 -22.44 2.36 23.20
CA LYS A 103 -23.07 1.79 24.40
C LYS A 103 -23.14 2.90 25.44
N GLY A 104 -24.33 3.46 25.61
CA GLY A 104 -24.65 4.41 26.67
C GLY A 104 -24.63 5.88 26.25
N GLY A 105 -25.78 6.44 25.88
CA GLY A 105 -26.29 7.73 26.29
C GLY A 105 -25.66 9.04 25.81
N ARG A 106 -24.54 9.05 25.08
CA ARG A 106 -24.06 10.26 24.39
C ARG A 106 -24.46 10.21 22.93
N LYS A 107 -25.56 10.87 22.58
CA LYS A 107 -25.85 11.24 21.18
C LYS A 107 -24.67 12.08 20.70
N ALA A 108 -23.77 11.51 19.91
CA ALA A 108 -22.88 12.33 19.08
C ALA A 108 -23.79 13.31 18.33
N ASN A 109 -23.43 14.59 18.33
CA ASN A 109 -24.18 15.66 17.67
C ASN A 109 -24.05 15.47 16.15
N ARG A 110 -24.65 14.37 15.62
CA ARG A 110 -24.68 14.10 14.18
C ARG A 110 -25.73 15.01 13.59
N LEU A 111 -25.29 15.85 12.67
CA LEU A 111 -26.22 16.64 11.87
C LEU A 111 -27.13 15.71 11.06
N THR A 112 -28.40 16.04 10.99
CA THR A 112 -29.35 15.39 10.10
C THR A 112 -29.08 15.80 8.65
N ASP A 113 -29.57 15.02 7.68
CA ASP A 113 -29.40 15.33 6.26
C ASP A 113 -29.89 16.73 5.91
N ALA A 114 -31.01 17.16 6.54
CA ALA A 114 -31.56 18.50 6.38
C ALA A 114 -30.65 19.61 6.96
N GLU A 115 -29.99 19.36 8.08
CA GLU A 115 -29.03 20.30 8.67
C GLU A 115 -27.74 20.37 7.83
N ILE A 116 -27.30 19.25 7.25
CA ILE A 116 -26.16 19.21 6.33
C ILE A 116 -26.47 20.01 5.07
N ALA A 117 -27.62 19.78 4.45
CA ALA A 117 -28.03 20.51 3.24
C ALA A 117 -28.19 22.02 3.51
N LYS A 118 -28.63 22.42 4.71
CA LYS A 118 -28.72 23.82 5.12
C LYS A 118 -27.36 24.44 5.37
N ARG A 119 -26.41 23.70 5.97
CA ARG A 119 -25.07 24.21 6.35
C ARG A 119 -24.09 24.19 5.18
N PHE A 120 -24.19 23.21 4.31
CA PHE A 120 -23.29 22.97 3.17
C PHE A 120 -24.08 22.80 1.87
N PRO A 121 -24.85 23.82 1.43
CA PRO A 121 -25.61 23.72 0.19
C PRO A 121 -24.65 23.55 -1.02
N PRO A 122 -25.09 22.96 -2.12
CA PRO A 122 -24.33 22.95 -3.37
C PRO A 122 -23.83 24.34 -3.74
N GLY A 123 -22.56 24.46 -4.13
CA GLY A 123 -21.87 25.71 -4.38
C GLY A 123 -21.14 26.31 -3.17
N SER A 124 -21.41 25.84 -1.94
CA SER A 124 -20.71 26.32 -0.74
C SER A 124 -19.23 25.91 -0.71
N GLU A 125 -18.41 26.72 -0.07
CA GLU A 125 -16.99 26.44 0.13
C GLU A 125 -16.77 25.61 1.39
N ILE A 126 -15.85 24.65 1.30
CA ILE A 126 -15.45 23.79 2.43
C ILE A 126 -13.94 23.53 2.37
N VAL A 127 -13.30 23.53 3.54
CA VAL A 127 -11.89 23.14 3.65
C VAL A 127 -11.82 21.65 3.98
N VAL A 128 -11.08 20.89 3.18
CA VAL A 128 -11.00 19.43 3.29
C VAL A 128 -9.57 18.94 3.13
N GLN A 129 -9.24 17.88 3.81
CA GLN A 129 -7.95 17.17 3.72
C GLN A 129 -8.13 15.84 3.01
N VAL A 130 -7.23 15.51 2.10
CA VAL A 130 -7.25 14.22 1.39
C VAL A 130 -6.75 13.12 2.32
N THR A 131 -7.60 12.12 2.56
CA THR A 131 -7.27 10.94 3.39
C THR A 131 -6.87 9.73 2.56
N LYS A 132 -7.44 9.60 1.34
CA LYS A 132 -7.08 8.52 0.39
C LYS A 132 -6.99 9.11 -1.01
N GLY A 133 -5.96 8.73 -1.75
CA GLY A 133 -5.78 9.12 -3.14
C GLY A 133 -6.85 8.53 -4.07
N PRO A 134 -6.97 9.02 -5.31
CA PRO A 134 -7.87 8.46 -6.30
C PRO A 134 -7.44 7.03 -6.67
N ILE A 135 -8.41 6.12 -6.79
CA ILE A 135 -8.16 4.72 -7.17
C ILE A 135 -9.02 4.38 -8.38
N SER A 136 -8.39 4.00 -9.50
CA SER A 136 -9.06 3.62 -10.74
C SER A 136 -10.12 4.66 -11.18
N THR A 137 -11.39 4.31 -11.15
CA THR A 137 -12.52 5.18 -11.56
C THR A 137 -13.02 6.09 -10.44
N LYS A 138 -12.59 5.89 -9.17
CA LYS A 138 -13.07 6.64 -8.00
C LYS A 138 -12.22 7.88 -7.74
N GLY A 139 -12.84 9.00 -7.38
CA GLY A 139 -12.17 10.21 -6.90
C GLY A 139 -11.51 10.02 -5.53
N PRO A 140 -10.70 10.98 -5.06
CA PRO A 140 -10.06 10.92 -3.75
C PRO A 140 -11.10 10.98 -2.63
N ARG A 141 -10.77 10.38 -1.47
CA ARG A 141 -11.57 10.54 -0.26
C ARG A 141 -11.01 11.70 0.58
N VAL A 142 -11.89 12.52 1.11
CA VAL A 142 -11.53 13.68 1.92
C VAL A 142 -12.29 13.72 3.24
N THR A 143 -11.78 14.52 4.18
CA THR A 143 -12.40 14.80 5.48
C THR A 143 -12.28 16.30 5.81
N ALA A 144 -13.26 16.87 6.52
CA ALA A 144 -13.13 18.20 7.11
C ALA A 144 -12.42 18.19 8.49
N ASN A 145 -12.09 17.00 9.00
CA ASN A 145 -11.27 16.82 10.19
C ASN A 145 -9.79 17.02 9.85
N LEU A 146 -9.32 18.26 9.90
CA LEU A 146 -7.97 18.60 9.52
C LEU A 146 -6.96 18.10 10.55
N SER A 147 -5.83 17.56 10.07
CA SER A 147 -4.70 17.14 10.88
C SER A 147 -3.39 17.58 10.23
N ILE A 148 -2.60 18.38 10.94
CA ILE A 148 -1.30 18.87 10.48
C ILE A 148 -0.23 18.15 11.30
N PRO A 149 0.50 17.18 10.71
CA PRO A 149 1.50 16.42 11.44
C PRO A 149 2.78 17.22 11.61
N GLY A 150 3.17 17.45 12.87
CA GLY A 150 4.53 17.83 13.24
C GLY A 150 5.38 16.60 13.54
N ARG A 151 6.56 16.83 14.11
CA ARG A 151 7.44 15.74 14.52
C ARG A 151 6.94 15.02 15.78
N TYR A 152 6.62 15.77 16.82
CA TYR A 152 6.18 15.25 18.13
C TYR A 152 4.69 15.40 18.37
N LEU A 153 4.07 16.33 17.67
CA LEU A 153 2.69 16.73 17.81
C LEU A 153 1.93 16.54 16.50
N VAL A 154 0.62 16.33 16.60
CA VAL A 154 -0.32 16.53 15.51
C VAL A 154 -1.25 17.66 15.94
N MET A 155 -1.33 18.71 15.12
CA MET A 155 -2.27 19.81 15.32
C MET A 155 -3.58 19.50 14.63
N MET A 156 -4.68 19.73 15.32
CA MET A 156 -6.03 19.42 14.88
C MET A 156 -6.92 20.67 14.97
N PRO A 157 -6.92 21.52 13.93
CA PRO A 157 -7.77 22.69 13.87
C PRO A 157 -9.26 22.34 13.96
N GLY A 158 -10.07 23.17 14.62
CA GLY A 158 -11.50 22.95 14.79
C GLY A 158 -11.86 22.04 15.96
N THR A 159 -10.88 21.53 16.72
CA THR A 159 -11.11 20.69 17.89
C THR A 159 -10.48 21.31 19.14
N ARG A 160 -10.82 20.79 20.33
CA ARG A 160 -10.20 21.17 21.62
C ARG A 160 -9.52 20.00 22.31
N ILE A 161 -9.20 18.95 21.56
CA ILE A 161 -8.64 17.72 22.10
C ILE A 161 -7.22 17.96 22.58
N ARG A 162 -6.88 17.42 23.77
CA ARG A 162 -5.51 17.28 24.26
C ARG A 162 -5.26 15.82 24.55
N GLY A 163 -4.55 15.15 23.66
CA GLY A 163 -4.38 13.69 23.71
C GLY A 163 -2.93 13.22 23.65
N VAL A 164 -2.70 11.99 24.07
CA VAL A 164 -1.42 11.28 23.92
C VAL A 164 -1.70 9.98 23.18
N SER A 165 -0.91 9.67 22.15
CA SER A 165 -1.04 8.47 21.32
C SER A 165 -1.29 7.21 22.17
N LYS A 166 -2.26 6.39 21.77
CA LYS A 166 -2.59 5.10 22.43
C LYS A 166 -1.42 4.11 22.37
N LYS A 167 -0.51 4.28 21.41
CA LYS A 167 0.71 3.45 21.25
C LYS A 167 1.75 3.67 22.37
N ILE A 168 1.70 4.77 23.12
CA ILE A 168 2.56 5.00 24.28
C ILE A 168 1.96 4.28 25.48
N GLY A 169 2.48 3.08 25.79
CA GLY A 169 1.91 2.20 26.84
C GLY A 169 2.33 2.53 28.26
N ASP A 170 3.45 3.26 28.47
CA ASP A 170 3.94 3.61 29.80
C ASP A 170 3.07 4.68 30.47
N ALA A 171 2.43 4.33 31.57
CA ALA A 171 1.52 5.22 32.30
C ALA A 171 2.23 6.45 32.88
N LYS A 172 3.49 6.32 33.35
CA LYS A 172 4.28 7.44 33.90
C LYS A 172 4.63 8.43 32.79
N GLU A 173 5.06 7.92 31.63
CA GLU A 173 5.38 8.74 30.48
C GLU A 173 4.13 9.43 29.91
N ARG A 174 3.00 8.73 29.83
CA ARG A 174 1.72 9.35 29.44
C ARG A 174 1.35 10.52 30.32
N GLN A 175 1.51 10.37 31.64
CA GLN A 175 1.21 11.44 32.59
C GLN A 175 2.17 12.62 32.43
N ARG A 176 3.48 12.35 32.24
CA ARG A 176 4.48 13.39 31.95
C ARG A 176 4.13 14.18 30.70
N LEU A 177 3.77 13.48 29.61
CA LEU A 177 3.40 14.08 28.34
C LEU A 177 2.11 14.91 28.43
N LYS A 178 1.10 14.45 29.18
CA LYS A 178 -0.11 15.23 29.47
C LYS A 178 0.23 16.53 30.19
N THR A 179 1.07 16.49 31.22
CA THR A 179 1.49 17.68 31.95
C THR A 179 2.23 18.68 31.06
N ILE A 180 3.04 18.22 30.10
CA ILE A 180 3.69 19.09 29.11
C ILE A 180 2.63 19.71 28.18
N LEU A 181 1.71 18.90 27.67
CA LEU A 181 0.68 19.32 26.72
C LEU A 181 -0.25 20.40 27.32
N ASP A 182 -0.58 20.27 28.62
CA ASP A 182 -1.43 21.23 29.32
C ASP A 182 -0.77 22.60 29.50
N LYS A 183 0.57 22.65 29.54
CA LYS A 183 1.35 23.88 29.66
C LYS A 183 1.67 24.57 28.35
N LEU A 184 1.38 23.93 27.20
CA LEU A 184 1.64 24.54 25.90
C LEU A 184 0.60 25.62 25.56
N PRO A 185 1.04 26.81 25.14
CA PRO A 185 0.14 27.88 24.70
C PRO A 185 -0.48 27.49 23.35
N LEU A 186 -1.80 27.33 23.29
CA LEU A 186 -2.54 26.97 22.10
C LEU A 186 -3.38 28.14 21.60
N PRO A 187 -3.50 28.29 20.28
CA PRO A 187 -4.55 29.13 19.68
C PRO A 187 -5.94 28.58 20.07
N ASP A 188 -6.94 29.46 20.05
CA ASP A 188 -8.31 29.07 20.27
C ASP A 188 -8.78 28.04 19.25
N ASN A 189 -9.57 27.08 19.70
CA ASN A 189 -10.17 26.05 18.86
C ASN A 189 -9.17 25.16 18.11
N VAL A 190 -8.00 24.88 18.72
CA VAL A 190 -6.97 23.99 18.19
C VAL A 190 -6.68 22.87 19.18
N GLY A 191 -6.82 21.63 18.74
CA GLY A 191 -6.43 20.44 19.49
C GLY A 191 -5.00 20.02 19.21
N LEU A 192 -4.41 19.27 20.14
CA LEU A 192 -3.09 18.64 19.98
C LEU A 192 -3.10 17.18 20.43
N VAL A 193 -2.42 16.34 19.65
CA VAL A 193 -2.13 14.94 20.03
C VAL A 193 -0.63 14.70 19.99
N VAL A 194 -0.09 14.14 21.08
CA VAL A 194 1.32 13.74 21.14
C VAL A 194 1.52 12.46 20.37
N ARG A 195 2.46 12.45 19.41
CA ARG A 195 2.87 11.28 18.63
C ARG A 195 3.79 10.36 19.43
N THR A 196 3.96 9.12 18.99
CA THR A 196 4.92 8.16 19.58
C THR A 196 6.36 8.67 19.58
N ALA A 197 6.76 9.43 18.57
CA ALA A 197 8.06 10.09 18.50
C ALA A 197 8.30 11.12 19.62
N GLY A 198 7.24 11.56 20.32
CA GLY A 198 7.32 12.47 21.47
C GLY A 198 7.73 11.77 22.77
N GLN A 199 7.80 10.45 22.81
CA GLN A 199 8.28 9.72 23.99
C GLN A 199 9.73 10.11 24.32
N GLY A 200 10.00 10.46 25.56
CA GLY A 200 11.31 10.95 26.00
C GLY A 200 11.64 12.39 25.61
N ALA A 201 10.90 13.03 24.71
CA ALA A 201 11.19 14.38 24.25
C ALA A 201 11.02 15.44 25.35
N SER A 202 11.82 16.51 25.28
CA SER A 202 11.81 17.62 26.24
C SER A 202 10.68 18.60 25.96
N ALA A 203 10.21 19.32 26.99
CA ALA A 203 9.20 20.37 26.84
C ALA A 203 9.62 21.45 25.81
N ARG A 204 10.93 21.77 25.70
CA ARG A 204 11.46 22.71 24.70
C ARG A 204 11.27 22.18 23.26
N ALA A 205 11.39 20.86 23.06
CA ALA A 205 11.17 20.24 21.75
C ALA A 205 9.70 20.36 21.34
N PHE A 206 8.77 20.11 22.24
CA PHE A 206 7.33 20.30 21.99
C PHE A 206 6.98 21.75 21.70
N ALA A 207 7.52 22.71 22.46
CA ALA A 207 7.27 24.13 22.24
C ALA A 207 7.80 24.62 20.88
N ARG A 208 8.92 24.04 20.37
CA ARG A 208 9.47 24.35 19.05
C ARG A 208 8.58 23.76 17.95
N ASP A 209 8.18 22.50 18.08
CA ASP A 209 7.30 21.83 17.13
C ASP A 209 5.95 22.54 17.02
N LEU A 210 5.37 22.94 18.16
CA LEU A 210 4.15 23.74 18.20
C LEU A 210 4.28 25.07 17.45
N ARG A 211 5.39 25.80 17.62
CA ARG A 211 5.62 27.06 16.91
C ARG A 211 5.63 26.89 15.39
N ASN A 212 6.27 25.82 14.91
CA ASN A 212 6.27 25.48 13.49
C ASN A 212 4.85 25.19 13.00
N LEU A 213 4.08 24.37 13.76
CA LEU A 213 2.71 24.04 13.40
C LEU A 213 1.78 25.26 13.38
N VAL A 214 1.94 26.17 14.35
CA VAL A 214 1.19 27.45 14.39
C VAL A 214 1.54 28.33 13.20
N SER A 215 2.82 28.38 12.78
CA SER A 215 3.23 29.13 11.58
C SER A 215 2.54 28.58 10.32
N ILE A 216 2.57 27.24 10.14
CA ILE A 216 1.88 26.56 9.03
C ILE A 216 0.37 26.86 9.06
N TRP A 217 -0.24 26.77 10.22
CA TRP A 217 -1.68 27.05 10.39
C TRP A 217 -2.05 28.48 10.03
N ASN A 218 -1.24 29.47 10.44
CA ASN A 218 -1.46 30.88 10.11
C ASN A 218 -1.34 31.13 8.60
N GLU A 219 -0.37 30.50 7.94
CA GLU A 219 -0.22 30.55 6.49
C GLU A 219 -1.41 29.95 5.76
N MET A 220 -1.88 28.78 6.20
CA MET A 220 -3.08 28.15 5.66
C MET A 220 -4.32 29.03 5.82
N GLN A 221 -4.49 29.69 6.96
CA GLN A 221 -5.60 30.62 7.18
C GLN A 221 -5.53 31.82 6.23
N ALA A 222 -4.33 32.35 5.99
CA ALA A 222 -4.11 33.43 5.03
C ALA A 222 -4.45 32.96 3.60
N ASN A 223 -3.99 31.78 3.20
CA ASN A 223 -4.28 31.19 1.90
C ASN A 223 -5.78 30.94 1.72
N THR A 224 -6.47 30.44 2.75
CA THR A 224 -7.91 30.22 2.71
C THR A 224 -8.71 31.50 2.43
N LYS A 225 -8.25 32.65 2.94
CA LYS A 225 -8.89 33.95 2.71
C LYS A 225 -8.57 34.54 1.34
N ASN A 226 -7.33 34.38 0.86
CA ASN A 226 -6.81 35.07 -0.31
C ASN A 226 -7.00 34.32 -1.62
N LEU A 227 -7.04 32.98 -1.59
CA LEU A 227 -7.11 32.15 -2.80
C LEU A 227 -8.55 31.86 -3.22
N ARG A 228 -8.75 31.78 -4.54
CA ARG A 228 -10.05 31.42 -5.13
C ARG A 228 -10.27 29.91 -5.10
N THR A 229 -11.50 29.48 -4.84
CA THR A 229 -11.92 28.09 -4.80
C THR A 229 -12.20 27.56 -6.22
N PRO A 230 -11.77 26.33 -6.59
CA PRO A 230 -10.99 25.40 -5.79
C PRO A 230 -9.48 25.67 -5.80
N CYS A 231 -8.78 25.43 -4.67
CA CYS A 231 -7.32 25.57 -4.59
C CYS A 231 -6.72 24.70 -3.48
N CYS A 232 -5.44 24.35 -3.63
CA CYS A 232 -4.66 23.75 -2.56
C CYS A 232 -4.16 24.86 -1.61
N ILE A 233 -4.42 24.71 -0.32
CA ILE A 233 -3.99 25.68 0.71
C ILE A 233 -2.81 25.17 1.55
N PHE A 234 -2.56 23.86 1.53
CA PHE A 234 -1.42 23.21 2.14
C PHE A 234 -1.06 21.95 1.35
N HIS A 235 0.18 21.89 0.87
CA HIS A 235 0.75 20.70 0.26
C HIS A 235 1.45 19.86 1.33
N GLU A 236 1.17 18.55 1.36
CA GLU A 236 1.95 17.63 2.18
C GLU A 236 3.41 17.65 1.70
N PRO A 237 4.40 17.79 2.59
CA PRO A 237 5.80 17.81 2.22
C PRO A 237 6.27 16.60 1.44
N GLY A 238 7.25 16.77 0.56
CA GLY A 238 7.89 15.70 -0.20
C GLY A 238 8.60 14.67 0.71
N LEU A 239 9.00 13.54 0.13
CA LEU A 239 9.53 12.39 0.87
C LEU A 239 10.75 12.74 1.74
N CYS A 240 11.66 13.57 1.24
CA CYS A 240 12.85 14.00 2.01
C CYS A 240 12.50 14.71 3.32
N GLU A 241 11.55 15.65 3.29
CA GLU A 241 11.13 16.37 4.50
C GLU A 241 10.38 15.45 5.47
N ARG A 242 9.56 14.53 4.92
CA ARG A 242 8.84 13.53 5.72
C ARG A 242 9.79 12.57 6.42
N VAL A 243 10.89 12.19 5.78
CA VAL A 243 11.95 11.39 6.41
C VAL A 243 12.47 12.06 7.67
N VAL A 244 12.76 13.35 7.61
CA VAL A 244 13.23 14.11 8.77
C VAL A 244 12.14 14.23 9.84
N ARG A 245 10.90 14.46 9.45
CA ARG A 245 9.76 14.61 10.35
C ARG A 245 9.40 13.28 11.06
N ASP A 246 9.32 12.20 10.28
CA ASP A 246 8.69 10.95 10.73
C ASP A 246 9.68 9.84 11.08
N TRP A 247 10.88 9.81 10.45
CA TRP A 247 11.81 8.70 10.54
C TRP A 247 13.09 9.01 11.31
N LEU A 248 13.47 10.28 11.43
CA LEU A 248 14.65 10.66 12.20
C LEU A 248 14.36 10.56 13.70
N THR A 249 14.50 9.38 14.26
CA THR A 249 14.42 9.09 15.70
C THR A 249 15.79 9.16 16.36
N GLU A 250 15.86 9.08 17.69
CA GLU A 250 17.16 9.14 18.40
C GLU A 250 18.09 7.96 18.08
N ASP A 251 17.48 6.81 17.77
CA ASP A 251 18.14 5.56 17.40
C ASP A 251 18.70 5.52 15.97
N VAL A 252 18.34 6.49 15.11
CA VAL A 252 18.95 6.63 13.78
C VAL A 252 20.38 7.16 13.92
N ASP A 253 21.35 6.44 13.37
CA ASP A 253 22.77 6.82 13.42
C ASP A 253 23.17 7.78 12.29
N ALA A 254 22.63 7.59 11.08
CA ALA A 254 22.91 8.45 9.93
C ALA A 254 21.72 8.51 8.94
N ILE A 255 21.63 9.63 8.22
CA ILE A 255 20.86 9.80 6.99
C ILE A 255 21.89 10.08 5.90
N VAL A 256 21.94 9.24 4.88
CA VAL A 256 22.90 9.38 3.77
C VAL A 256 22.13 9.65 2.49
N ILE A 257 22.51 10.70 1.78
CA ILE A 257 21.79 11.21 0.59
C ILE A 257 22.77 11.55 -0.53
N ASP A 258 22.43 11.24 -1.75
CA ASP A 258 23.27 11.39 -2.94
C ASP A 258 23.08 12.72 -3.71
N ASP A 259 21.94 13.41 -3.52
CA ASP A 259 21.69 14.71 -4.17
C ASP A 259 22.11 15.88 -3.28
N GLU A 260 22.87 16.83 -3.86
CA GLU A 260 23.41 17.97 -3.13
C GLU A 260 22.33 18.94 -2.66
N LYS A 261 21.35 19.23 -3.51
CA LYS A 261 20.27 20.16 -3.18
C LYS A 261 19.44 19.63 -2.02
N SER A 262 18.98 18.39 -2.14
CA SER A 262 18.19 17.70 -1.10
C SER A 262 19.01 17.51 0.18
N PHE A 263 20.32 17.27 0.09
CA PHE A 263 21.21 17.23 1.26
C PHE A 263 21.21 18.56 2.01
N LEU A 264 21.35 19.70 1.32
CA LEU A 264 21.34 21.02 1.94
C LEU A 264 19.98 21.31 2.60
N GLU A 265 18.88 21.04 1.89
CA GLU A 265 17.51 21.21 2.39
C GLU A 265 17.26 20.35 3.64
N MET A 266 17.57 19.05 3.58
CA MET A 266 17.42 18.13 4.74
C MET A 266 18.28 18.58 5.92
N ARG A 267 19.47 19.05 5.67
CA ARG A 267 20.38 19.55 6.70
C ARG A 267 19.86 20.82 7.40
N GLU A 268 19.20 21.71 6.65
CA GLU A 268 18.54 22.88 7.22
C GLU A 268 17.33 22.51 8.06
N VAL A 269 16.44 21.68 7.52
CA VAL A 269 15.26 21.18 8.25
C VAL A 269 15.70 20.48 9.54
N THR A 270 16.73 19.65 9.46
CA THR A 270 17.27 18.91 10.61
C THR A 270 17.92 19.84 11.64
N ALA A 271 18.57 20.92 11.19
CA ALA A 271 19.16 21.94 12.08
C ALA A 271 18.12 22.65 12.95
N ARG A 272 16.91 22.86 12.41
CA ARG A 272 15.77 23.41 13.16
C ARG A 272 15.33 22.48 14.31
N ILE A 273 15.62 21.18 14.22
CA ILE A 273 15.32 20.20 15.26
C ILE A 273 16.40 20.20 16.33
N SER A 274 17.64 19.92 15.97
CA SER A 274 18.81 19.99 16.87
C SER A 274 20.15 19.93 16.12
N HIS A 275 21.22 20.50 16.72
CA HIS A 275 22.57 20.37 16.20
C HIS A 275 23.05 18.90 16.09
N ARG A 276 22.67 18.05 17.03
CA ARG A 276 23.00 16.61 16.98
C ARG A 276 22.32 15.92 15.81
N ALA A 277 21.06 16.26 15.52
CA ALA A 277 20.34 15.73 14.39
C ALA A 277 20.98 16.16 13.06
N LYS A 278 21.40 17.44 12.95
CA LYS A 278 22.11 17.97 11.77
C LYS A 278 23.38 17.17 11.44
N ALA A 279 24.13 16.75 12.46
CA ALA A 279 25.36 15.97 12.28
C ALA A 279 25.12 14.54 11.77
N LYS A 280 23.89 14.04 11.84
CA LYS A 280 23.51 12.72 11.31
C LYS A 280 23.29 12.73 9.79
N VAL A 281 23.03 13.89 9.18
CA VAL A 281 22.84 14.02 7.72
C VAL A 281 24.21 14.10 7.04
N ARG A 282 24.46 13.14 6.14
CA ARG A 282 25.73 12.99 5.42
C ARG A 282 25.46 12.96 3.92
N ARG A 283 26.36 13.57 3.15
CA ARG A 283 26.35 13.44 1.70
C ARG A 283 27.07 12.15 1.29
N TYR A 284 26.55 11.50 0.27
CA TYR A 284 27.20 10.39 -0.41
C TYR A 284 27.89 10.92 -1.67
N ASP A 285 29.20 10.68 -1.77
CA ASP A 285 30.03 11.14 -2.90
C ASP A 285 30.69 9.94 -3.64
N GLY A 286 30.14 8.71 -3.50
CA GLY A 286 30.67 7.51 -4.13
C GLY A 286 30.43 7.48 -5.65
N ALA A 287 31.26 6.76 -6.39
CA ALA A 287 31.13 6.59 -7.84
C ALA A 287 29.98 5.65 -8.26
N GLN A 288 29.59 4.70 -7.41
CA GLN A 288 28.45 3.82 -7.62
C GLN A 288 27.17 4.50 -7.14
N SER A 289 25.99 4.05 -7.65
CA SER A 289 24.72 4.52 -7.09
C SER A 289 24.66 4.18 -5.59
N ILE A 290 24.05 5.05 -4.80
CA ILE A 290 23.98 4.87 -3.34
C ILE A 290 23.27 3.54 -2.97
N PHE A 291 22.22 3.16 -3.70
CA PHE A 291 21.49 1.91 -3.44
C PHE A 291 22.32 0.67 -3.77
N GLU A 292 23.14 0.75 -4.81
CA GLU A 292 24.06 -0.32 -5.17
C GLU A 292 25.18 -0.47 -4.14
N HIS A 293 25.76 0.66 -3.68
CA HIS A 293 26.80 0.68 -2.64
C HIS A 293 26.33 0.03 -1.33
N TYR A 294 25.09 0.26 -0.93
CA TYR A 294 24.51 -0.35 0.27
C TYR A 294 23.89 -1.73 0.02
N GLY A 295 23.97 -2.28 -1.20
CA GLY A 295 23.39 -3.57 -1.59
C GLY A 295 21.87 -3.61 -1.49
N LEU A 296 21.22 -2.46 -1.65
CA LEU A 296 19.77 -2.32 -1.52
C LEU A 296 19.02 -2.81 -2.76
N GLU A 297 19.58 -2.65 -3.98
CA GLU A 297 18.94 -3.10 -5.21
C GLU A 297 18.64 -4.61 -5.18
N ARG A 298 19.61 -5.41 -4.72
CA ARG A 298 19.40 -6.84 -4.55
C ARG A 298 18.35 -7.16 -3.48
N GLN A 299 18.43 -6.50 -2.31
CA GLN A 299 17.48 -6.73 -1.23
C GLN A 299 16.06 -6.32 -1.61
N LEU A 300 15.88 -5.28 -2.45
CA LEU A 300 14.58 -4.90 -3.00
C LEU A 300 14.05 -5.95 -3.98
N SER A 301 14.89 -6.42 -4.90
CA SER A 301 14.51 -7.48 -5.83
C SER A 301 14.03 -8.74 -5.10
N ASP A 302 14.79 -9.16 -4.08
CA ASP A 302 14.44 -10.33 -3.25
C ASP A 302 13.15 -10.07 -2.44
N ALA A 303 12.99 -8.84 -1.91
CA ALA A 303 11.83 -8.46 -1.11
C ALA A 303 10.52 -8.43 -1.92
N PHE A 304 10.57 -8.10 -3.22
CA PHE A 304 9.38 -8.06 -4.07
C PHE A 304 9.11 -9.37 -4.81
N SER A 305 9.96 -10.38 -4.63
CA SER A 305 9.69 -11.72 -5.14
C SER A 305 8.41 -12.30 -4.52
N ARG A 306 7.63 -13.05 -5.29
CA ARG A 306 6.46 -13.78 -4.78
C ARG A 306 6.84 -14.74 -3.65
N GLN A 307 8.02 -15.37 -3.76
CA GLN A 307 8.58 -16.27 -2.77
C GLN A 307 9.69 -15.56 -1.98
N VAL A 308 9.60 -15.58 -0.67
CA VAL A 308 10.57 -14.98 0.26
C VAL A 308 11.21 -16.07 1.10
N ALA A 309 12.53 -16.23 0.97
CA ALA A 309 13.27 -17.22 1.72
C ALA A 309 13.40 -16.84 3.21
N LEU A 310 13.29 -17.82 4.09
CA LEU A 310 13.58 -17.72 5.52
C LEU A 310 14.99 -18.21 5.82
N LYS A 311 15.62 -17.72 6.89
CA LYS A 311 16.96 -18.12 7.30
C LYS A 311 17.05 -19.60 7.69
N SER A 312 15.98 -20.13 8.25
CA SER A 312 15.83 -21.56 8.57
C SER A 312 15.84 -22.47 7.35
N GLY A 313 15.66 -21.94 6.13
CA GLY A 313 15.52 -22.71 4.90
C GLY A 313 14.06 -22.98 4.51
N GLY A 314 13.09 -22.49 5.29
CA GLY A 314 11.70 -22.35 4.89
C GLY A 314 11.51 -21.17 3.93
N TYR A 315 10.27 -20.92 3.51
CA TYR A 315 9.92 -19.77 2.68
C TYR A 315 8.45 -19.38 2.86
N LEU A 316 8.19 -18.11 2.54
CA LEU A 316 6.84 -17.55 2.46
C LEU A 316 6.44 -17.40 1.00
N VAL A 317 5.17 -17.62 0.68
CA VAL A 317 4.56 -17.24 -0.60
C VAL A 317 3.55 -16.15 -0.31
N ILE A 318 3.70 -14.98 -0.93
CA ILE A 318 2.85 -13.81 -0.68
C ILE A 318 2.13 -13.45 -1.97
N ASP A 319 0.81 -13.54 -1.95
CA ASP A 319 -0.06 -13.22 -3.06
C ASP A 319 -1.02 -12.07 -2.69
N GLU A 320 -0.96 -10.98 -3.47
CA GLU A 320 -1.92 -9.88 -3.39
C GLU A 320 -3.08 -10.17 -4.34
N THR A 321 -4.25 -10.51 -3.78
CA THR A 321 -5.49 -10.67 -4.56
C THR A 321 -6.30 -9.37 -4.56
N GLU A 322 -7.42 -9.35 -5.27
CA GLU A 322 -8.28 -8.15 -5.33
C GLU A 322 -8.84 -7.76 -3.95
N ALA A 323 -9.19 -8.73 -3.10
CA ALA A 323 -9.89 -8.50 -1.84
C ALA A 323 -9.01 -8.65 -0.60
N LEU A 324 -8.01 -9.53 -0.62
CA LEU A 324 -7.17 -9.85 0.53
C LEU A 324 -5.74 -10.22 0.10
N ILE A 325 -4.85 -10.28 1.08
CA ILE A 325 -3.49 -10.78 0.91
C ILE A 325 -3.42 -12.15 1.58
N SER A 326 -2.95 -13.16 0.85
CA SER A 326 -2.66 -14.47 1.39
C SER A 326 -1.15 -14.65 1.56
N VAL A 327 -0.78 -15.24 2.69
CA VAL A 327 0.61 -15.60 3.00
C VAL A 327 0.63 -17.07 3.40
N ASP A 328 1.31 -17.90 2.59
CA ASP A 328 1.50 -19.32 2.84
C ASP A 328 2.92 -19.56 3.39
N VAL A 329 3.03 -20.35 4.46
CA VAL A 329 4.28 -20.66 5.15
C VAL A 329 4.71 -22.10 4.87
N ASN A 330 5.90 -22.26 4.30
CA ASN A 330 6.45 -23.56 3.92
C ASN A 330 7.74 -23.88 4.68
N THR A 331 7.90 -25.13 5.15
CA THR A 331 9.13 -25.59 5.84
C THR A 331 10.35 -25.72 4.94
N GLY A 332 10.14 -25.86 3.61
CA GLY A 332 11.24 -26.13 2.69
C GLY A 332 12.04 -27.39 3.08
N HIS A 333 13.35 -27.24 3.21
CA HIS A 333 14.26 -28.33 3.59
C HIS A 333 14.65 -28.33 5.06
N TYR A 334 14.01 -27.51 5.89
CA TYR A 334 14.35 -27.39 7.31
C TYR A 334 14.00 -28.66 8.09
N LYS A 335 14.99 -29.29 8.73
CA LYS A 335 14.81 -30.53 9.50
C LYS A 335 14.82 -30.31 11.02
N GLY A 336 15.22 -29.12 11.50
CA GLY A 336 15.33 -28.80 12.93
C GLY A 336 16.37 -29.66 13.69
N ASN A 337 16.73 -29.20 14.88
CA ASN A 337 17.63 -29.93 15.80
C ASN A 337 16.87 -30.61 16.96
N GLY A 338 15.53 -30.62 16.95
CA GLY A 338 14.67 -31.09 18.02
C GLY A 338 13.52 -31.97 17.53
N SER A 339 12.40 -31.94 18.24
CA SER A 339 11.18 -32.59 17.79
C SER A 339 10.59 -31.89 16.55
N GLN A 340 9.79 -32.60 15.76
CA GLN A 340 9.10 -32.01 14.60
C GLN A 340 8.23 -30.82 15.03
N GLU A 341 7.62 -30.86 16.21
CA GLU A 341 6.78 -29.75 16.71
C GLU A 341 7.63 -28.51 17.06
N ASP A 342 8.84 -28.67 17.58
CA ASP A 342 9.75 -27.56 17.87
C ASP A 342 10.26 -26.93 16.57
N ALA A 343 10.58 -27.74 15.56
CA ALA A 343 10.96 -27.26 14.24
C ALA A 343 9.86 -26.44 13.57
N ILE A 344 8.60 -26.90 13.62
CA ILE A 344 7.43 -26.18 13.12
C ILE A 344 7.27 -24.83 13.86
N LEU A 345 7.41 -24.84 15.18
CA LEU A 345 7.32 -23.62 15.98
C LEU A 345 8.39 -22.61 15.57
N GLU A 346 9.63 -23.05 15.38
CA GLU A 346 10.76 -22.19 15.00
C GLU A 346 10.52 -21.54 13.64
N VAL A 347 10.09 -22.31 12.63
CA VAL A 347 9.77 -21.78 11.30
C VAL A 347 8.59 -20.81 11.37
N ASN A 348 7.53 -21.11 12.09
CA ASN A 348 6.38 -20.22 12.24
C ASN A 348 6.74 -18.91 12.98
N LEU A 349 7.62 -18.96 13.98
CA LEU A 349 8.11 -17.76 14.66
C LEU A 349 8.94 -16.87 13.74
N GLU A 350 9.83 -17.46 12.94
CA GLU A 350 10.58 -16.73 11.93
C GLU A 350 9.66 -16.15 10.84
N ALA A 351 8.72 -16.96 10.38
CA ALA A 351 7.73 -16.56 9.38
C ALA A 351 6.94 -15.31 9.78
N VAL A 352 6.40 -15.26 11.01
CA VAL A 352 5.62 -14.09 11.45
C VAL A 352 6.45 -12.82 11.63
N ASP A 353 7.73 -12.94 11.98
CA ASP A 353 8.65 -11.80 12.03
C ASP A 353 8.93 -11.26 10.63
N GLU A 354 9.21 -12.18 9.67
CA GLU A 354 9.41 -11.81 8.27
C GLU A 354 8.14 -11.27 7.64
N VAL A 355 6.95 -11.82 7.91
CA VAL A 355 5.66 -11.29 7.43
C VAL A 355 5.48 -9.84 7.90
N ALA A 356 5.71 -9.55 9.17
CA ALA A 356 5.61 -8.18 9.68
C ALA A 356 6.57 -7.22 8.95
N ARG A 357 7.77 -7.68 8.58
CA ARG A 357 8.73 -6.91 7.76
C ARG A 357 8.22 -6.73 6.34
N GLN A 358 7.74 -7.78 5.69
CA GLN A 358 7.24 -7.76 4.31
C GLN A 358 6.01 -6.85 4.16
N LEU A 359 5.11 -6.83 5.14
CA LEU A 359 3.98 -5.90 5.16
C LEU A 359 4.42 -4.43 5.13
N ARG A 360 5.50 -4.08 5.86
CA ARG A 360 6.09 -2.73 5.84
C ARG A 360 6.80 -2.44 4.52
N LEU A 361 7.68 -3.36 4.08
CA LEU A 361 8.48 -3.19 2.85
C LEU A 361 7.62 -3.03 1.60
N ARG A 362 6.57 -3.84 1.46
CA ARG A 362 5.67 -3.80 0.31
C ARG A 362 4.56 -2.74 0.45
N ASN A 363 4.46 -2.10 1.61
CA ASN A 363 3.35 -1.22 1.98
C ASN A 363 1.98 -1.86 1.76
N ILE A 364 1.85 -3.14 2.13
CA ILE A 364 0.63 -3.92 1.96
C ILE A 364 -0.38 -3.55 3.05
N GLY A 365 -1.64 -3.35 2.69
CA GLY A 365 -2.73 -3.06 3.62
C GLY A 365 -4.04 -3.70 3.20
N GLY A 366 -4.97 -3.83 4.13
CA GLY A 366 -6.25 -4.52 3.97
C GLY A 366 -6.33 -5.76 4.86
N LEU A 367 -7.13 -6.74 4.45
CA LEU A 367 -7.20 -8.05 5.08
C LEU A 367 -5.98 -8.89 4.69
N VAL A 368 -5.33 -9.50 5.69
CA VAL A 368 -4.20 -10.40 5.50
C VAL A 368 -4.51 -11.72 6.22
N VAL A 369 -4.37 -12.81 5.50
CA VAL A 369 -4.57 -14.17 6.02
C VAL A 369 -3.26 -14.92 5.90
N LEU A 370 -2.76 -15.43 7.03
CA LEU A 370 -1.57 -16.24 7.11
C LEU A 370 -1.97 -17.71 7.31
N ASP A 371 -1.56 -18.54 6.38
CA ASP A 371 -1.63 -20.00 6.48
C ASP A 371 -0.32 -20.50 7.11
N LEU A 372 -0.39 -20.79 8.41
CA LEU A 372 0.76 -21.21 9.20
C LEU A 372 0.90 -22.72 9.13
N ILE A 373 2.12 -23.22 9.29
CA ILE A 373 2.33 -24.66 9.40
C ILE A 373 1.57 -25.17 10.65
N ASP A 374 0.81 -26.25 10.48
CA ASP A 374 -0.07 -26.79 11.50
C ASP A 374 0.63 -27.04 12.83
N MET A 375 0.07 -26.49 13.91
CA MET A 375 0.57 -26.64 15.28
C MET A 375 -0.50 -27.31 16.14
N LYS A 376 -0.18 -28.48 16.71
CA LYS A 376 -1.08 -29.21 17.63
C LYS A 376 -1.18 -28.53 19.00
N SER A 377 -0.09 -27.92 19.47
CA SER A 377 0.00 -27.29 20.78
C SER A 377 -0.62 -25.89 20.78
N ARG A 378 -1.70 -25.69 21.56
CA ARG A 378 -2.28 -24.35 21.81
C ARG A 378 -1.25 -23.37 22.40
N LYS A 379 -0.25 -23.86 23.13
CA LYS A 379 0.84 -23.04 23.69
C LYS A 379 1.71 -22.47 22.56
N HIS A 380 2.03 -23.27 21.55
CA HIS A 380 2.81 -22.85 20.37
C HIS A 380 2.00 -21.83 19.54
N GLN A 381 0.72 -22.07 19.30
CA GLN A 381 -0.18 -21.12 18.63
C GLN A 381 -0.19 -19.76 19.34
N GLN A 382 -0.28 -19.75 20.67
CA GLN A 382 -0.23 -18.53 21.48
C GLN A 382 1.13 -17.81 21.40
N GLN A 383 2.24 -18.55 21.30
CA GLN A 383 3.56 -17.97 21.15
C GLN A 383 3.70 -17.27 19.80
N VAL A 384 3.27 -17.90 18.70
CA VAL A 384 3.29 -17.34 17.34
C VAL A 384 2.39 -16.11 17.26
N TYR A 385 1.16 -16.16 17.78
CA TYR A 385 0.28 -15.00 17.87
C TYR A 385 0.92 -13.81 18.59
N LYS A 386 1.55 -14.06 19.76
CA LYS A 386 2.23 -13.01 20.52
C LYS A 386 3.45 -12.47 19.78
N ALA A 387 4.19 -13.32 19.08
CA ALA A 387 5.35 -12.94 18.30
C ALA A 387 4.95 -11.97 17.17
N LEU A 388 3.93 -12.31 16.36
CA LEU A 388 3.41 -11.42 15.32
C LEU A 388 2.95 -10.08 15.90
N LYS A 389 2.16 -10.10 16.96
CA LYS A 389 1.69 -8.89 17.62
C LYS A 389 2.82 -8.00 18.13
N ASN A 390 3.94 -8.59 18.58
CA ASN A 390 5.11 -7.85 19.00
C ASN A 390 5.90 -7.29 17.81
N ALA A 391 6.08 -8.05 16.73
CA ALA A 391 6.74 -7.61 15.51
C ALA A 391 6.01 -6.42 14.86
N LEU A 392 4.69 -6.43 14.88
CA LEU A 392 3.83 -5.35 14.34
C LEU A 392 3.81 -4.08 15.22
N ARG A 393 4.32 -4.09 16.46
CA ARG A 393 4.42 -2.86 17.28
C ARG A 393 5.28 -1.77 16.64
N ARG A 394 6.23 -2.15 15.79
CA ARG A 394 7.10 -1.23 15.05
C ARG A 394 6.41 -0.62 13.82
N ASP A 395 5.29 -1.23 13.38
CA ASP A 395 4.55 -0.76 12.23
C ASP A 395 3.86 0.58 12.54
N ARG A 396 3.98 1.53 11.61
CA ARG A 396 3.30 2.84 11.70
C ARG A 396 1.82 2.71 11.40
N ALA A 397 1.46 1.81 10.48
CA ALA A 397 0.09 1.50 10.17
C ALA A 397 -0.61 0.87 11.39
N ARG A 398 -1.90 1.07 11.49
CA ARG A 398 -2.71 0.40 12.50
C ARG A 398 -2.92 -1.05 12.08
N THR A 399 -2.75 -1.96 13.02
CA THR A 399 -2.92 -3.39 12.80
C THR A 399 -3.85 -3.96 13.87
N ASN A 400 -4.75 -4.83 13.44
CA ASN A 400 -5.58 -5.63 14.34
C ASN A 400 -5.35 -7.10 14.00
N VAL A 401 -4.93 -7.89 14.99
CA VAL A 401 -4.56 -9.31 14.82
C VAL A 401 -5.54 -10.14 15.64
N LEU A 402 -6.21 -11.08 14.99
CA LEU A 402 -7.10 -12.06 15.64
C LEU A 402 -6.30 -13.27 16.11
N GLN A 403 -6.88 -14.05 17.02
CA GLN A 403 -6.28 -15.32 17.43
C GLN A 403 -6.34 -16.33 16.28
N ILE A 404 -5.42 -17.30 16.27
CA ILE A 404 -5.41 -18.38 15.29
C ILE A 404 -6.75 -19.12 15.36
N SER A 405 -7.39 -19.25 14.21
CA SER A 405 -8.69 -19.90 14.06
C SER A 405 -8.59 -21.42 14.22
N GLU A 406 -9.73 -22.11 14.30
CA GLU A 406 -9.79 -23.58 14.36
C GLU A 406 -9.25 -24.24 13.08
N LEU A 407 -9.22 -23.51 11.98
CA LEU A 407 -8.64 -23.94 10.70
C LEU A 407 -7.11 -23.73 10.62
N GLY A 408 -6.45 -23.26 11.70
CA GLY A 408 -5.01 -22.97 11.70
C GLY A 408 -4.63 -21.60 11.11
N LEU A 409 -5.59 -20.83 10.60
CA LEU A 409 -5.35 -19.54 9.96
C LEU A 409 -5.17 -18.42 10.97
N LEU A 410 -4.20 -17.55 10.73
CA LEU A 410 -4.03 -16.30 11.47
C LEU A 410 -4.51 -15.12 10.63
N GLU A 411 -5.54 -14.46 11.11
CA GLU A 411 -6.20 -13.37 10.41
C GLU A 411 -5.81 -12.03 11.02
N MET A 412 -5.55 -11.04 10.16
CA MET A 412 -5.29 -9.69 10.61
C MET A 412 -5.78 -8.64 9.60
N SER A 413 -6.00 -7.43 10.09
CA SER A 413 -6.17 -6.26 9.23
C SER A 413 -5.02 -5.27 9.46
N ARG A 414 -4.58 -4.63 8.38
CA ARG A 414 -3.60 -3.55 8.40
C ARG A 414 -4.15 -2.35 7.63
N GLN A 415 -4.13 -1.19 8.25
CA GLN A 415 -4.62 0.04 7.62
C GLN A 415 -3.85 0.30 6.31
N ARG A 416 -4.59 0.42 5.20
CA ARG A 416 -4.03 0.79 3.90
C ARG A 416 -3.76 2.30 3.90
N GLN A 417 -2.49 2.69 3.80
CA GLN A 417 -2.08 4.10 3.76
C GLN A 417 -2.03 4.64 2.33
N ASP A 418 -1.37 3.90 1.44
CA ASP A 418 -1.20 4.22 0.01
C ASP A 418 -1.31 2.93 -0.82
N LYS A 419 -1.04 3.03 -2.12
CA LYS A 419 -0.91 1.85 -2.99
C LYS A 419 0.27 1.00 -2.52
N SER A 420 0.19 -0.33 -2.72
CA SER A 420 1.35 -1.18 -2.51
C SER A 420 2.47 -0.80 -3.49
N ILE A 421 3.71 -0.95 -3.05
CA ILE A 421 4.88 -0.60 -3.88
C ILE A 421 4.88 -1.43 -5.16
N LEU A 422 4.50 -2.70 -5.07
CA LEU A 422 4.35 -3.57 -6.24
C LEU A 422 3.35 -2.98 -7.26
N SER A 423 2.20 -2.49 -6.79
CA SER A 423 1.19 -1.87 -7.67
C SER A 423 1.62 -0.52 -8.26
N MET A 424 2.62 0.16 -7.67
CA MET A 424 3.21 1.39 -8.22
C MET A 424 4.28 1.10 -9.27
N LEU A 425 5.05 0.02 -9.08
CA LEU A 425 6.17 -0.34 -9.94
C LEU A 425 5.79 -1.27 -11.11
N THR A 426 4.58 -1.87 -11.09
CA THR A 426 4.17 -2.87 -12.08
C THR A 426 2.88 -2.48 -12.79
N SER A 427 2.70 -3.04 -13.98
CA SER A 427 1.45 -3.02 -14.73
C SER A 427 0.93 -4.44 -14.89
N LYS A 428 -0.38 -4.58 -15.14
CA LYS A 428 -0.96 -5.90 -15.45
C LYS A 428 -0.26 -6.49 -16.67
N CYS A 429 0.13 -7.76 -16.58
CA CYS A 429 0.74 -8.47 -17.70
C CYS A 429 -0.24 -8.46 -18.90
N PRO A 430 0.13 -7.89 -20.07
CA PRO A 430 -0.76 -7.84 -21.23
C PRO A 430 -1.06 -9.23 -21.79
N TYR A 431 -0.20 -10.21 -21.50
CA TYR A 431 -0.33 -11.57 -21.99
C TYR A 431 -1.40 -12.39 -21.25
N CYS A 432 -1.42 -12.38 -19.91
CA CYS A 432 -2.43 -13.10 -19.11
C CYS A 432 -3.40 -12.15 -18.39
N GLN A 433 -3.31 -10.84 -18.61
CA GLN A 433 -4.14 -9.82 -17.98
C GLN A 433 -4.21 -9.91 -16.45
N GLY A 434 -3.18 -10.51 -15.85
CA GLY A 434 -3.07 -10.72 -14.40
C GLY A 434 -3.59 -12.08 -13.91
N HIS A 435 -4.06 -12.96 -14.82
CA HIS A 435 -4.55 -14.29 -14.42
C HIS A 435 -3.43 -15.29 -14.07
N GLY A 436 -2.19 -15.04 -14.51
CA GLY A 436 -1.05 -15.91 -14.27
C GLY A 436 -1.05 -17.20 -15.11
N VAL A 437 -2.13 -17.49 -15.82
CA VAL A 437 -2.31 -18.67 -16.68
C VAL A 437 -2.96 -18.27 -17.99
N VAL A 438 -2.70 -19.05 -19.04
CA VAL A 438 -3.36 -18.96 -20.35
C VAL A 438 -3.86 -20.34 -20.74
N LYS A 439 -4.83 -20.42 -21.65
CA LYS A 439 -5.34 -21.70 -22.15
C LYS A 439 -4.20 -22.51 -22.80
N SER A 440 -4.21 -23.82 -22.56
CA SER A 440 -3.23 -24.71 -23.16
C SER A 440 -3.41 -24.78 -24.68
N PRO A 441 -2.35 -25.11 -25.45
CA PRO A 441 -2.45 -25.33 -26.90
C PRO A 441 -3.52 -26.36 -27.27
N MET A 442 -3.73 -27.36 -26.40
CA MET A 442 -4.79 -28.37 -26.58
C MET A 442 -6.19 -27.73 -26.50
N ALA A 443 -6.43 -26.89 -25.49
CA ALA A 443 -7.73 -26.24 -25.33
C ALA A 443 -8.06 -25.33 -26.52
N ILE A 444 -7.08 -24.59 -27.03
CA ILE A 444 -7.24 -23.73 -28.20
C ILE A 444 -7.43 -24.57 -29.47
N SER A 445 -6.68 -25.66 -29.64
CA SER A 445 -6.86 -26.56 -30.78
C SER A 445 -8.29 -27.12 -30.86
N ILE A 446 -8.83 -27.59 -29.73
CA ILE A 446 -10.23 -28.07 -29.65
C ILE A 446 -11.21 -26.94 -30.02
N GLU A 447 -10.94 -25.72 -29.56
CA GLU A 447 -11.80 -24.58 -29.85
C GLU A 447 -11.76 -24.21 -31.34
N VAL A 448 -10.59 -24.21 -31.96
CA VAL A 448 -10.40 -24.02 -33.41
C VAL A 448 -11.19 -25.06 -34.20
N GLN A 449 -11.02 -26.35 -33.86
CA GLN A 449 -11.73 -27.44 -34.53
C GLN A 449 -13.23 -27.31 -34.41
N ARG A 450 -13.75 -26.99 -33.20
CA ARG A 450 -15.17 -26.78 -32.97
C ARG A 450 -15.75 -25.64 -33.77
N ARG A 451 -15.04 -24.51 -33.84
CA ARG A 451 -15.46 -23.34 -34.61
C ARG A 451 -15.41 -23.61 -36.11
N LEU A 452 -14.33 -24.25 -36.56
CA LEU A 452 -14.17 -24.66 -37.93
C LEU A 452 -15.32 -25.58 -38.40
N THR A 453 -15.59 -26.66 -37.64
CA THR A 453 -16.70 -27.57 -37.93
C THR A 453 -18.06 -26.85 -37.98
N SER A 454 -18.29 -25.91 -37.05
CA SER A 454 -19.53 -25.11 -37.04
C SER A 454 -19.67 -24.25 -38.31
N LEU A 455 -18.58 -23.60 -38.76
CA LEU A 455 -18.58 -22.80 -39.96
C LEU A 455 -18.75 -23.64 -41.22
N LEU A 456 -18.11 -24.80 -41.29
CA LEU A 456 -18.24 -25.73 -42.44
C LEU A 456 -19.64 -26.28 -42.55
N ARG A 457 -20.27 -26.71 -41.47
CA ARG A 457 -21.68 -27.15 -41.44
C ARG A 457 -22.64 -26.06 -41.91
N LYS A 458 -22.41 -24.83 -41.47
CA LYS A 458 -23.23 -23.68 -41.93
C LYS A 458 -23.05 -23.42 -43.41
N ALA A 459 -21.83 -23.45 -43.93
CA ALA A 459 -21.51 -23.24 -45.32
C ALA A 459 -22.13 -24.33 -46.20
N GLU A 460 -22.18 -25.57 -45.77
CA GLU A 460 -22.84 -26.69 -46.43
C GLU A 460 -24.34 -26.47 -46.49
N ALA A 461 -25.00 -26.09 -45.36
CA ALA A 461 -26.41 -25.81 -45.31
C ALA A 461 -26.80 -24.64 -46.19
N ASP A 462 -26.00 -23.57 -46.23
CA ASP A 462 -26.24 -22.37 -47.06
C ASP A 462 -25.84 -22.57 -48.53
N ARG A 463 -25.27 -23.70 -48.90
CA ARG A 463 -24.69 -24.02 -50.22
C ARG A 463 -23.65 -22.99 -50.71
N LYS A 464 -22.87 -22.44 -49.77
CA LYS A 464 -21.83 -21.45 -50.03
C LYS A 464 -20.46 -22.01 -49.52
N PRO A 465 -19.84 -22.88 -50.28
CA PRO A 465 -18.53 -23.45 -49.87
C PRO A 465 -17.48 -22.34 -49.81
N PHE A 466 -16.55 -22.45 -48.87
CA PHE A 466 -15.40 -21.57 -48.72
C PHE A 466 -14.16 -22.40 -48.36
N GLU A 467 -12.98 -21.84 -48.60
CA GLU A 467 -11.70 -22.46 -48.23
C GLU A 467 -11.19 -21.85 -46.91
N PRO A 468 -11.19 -22.61 -45.80
CA PRO A 468 -10.75 -22.08 -44.50
C PRO A 468 -9.25 -21.78 -44.48
N LYS A 469 -8.90 -20.53 -44.12
CA LYS A 469 -7.55 -20.11 -43.75
C LYS A 469 -7.55 -19.78 -42.29
N ILE A 470 -6.84 -20.58 -41.48
CA ILE A 470 -6.78 -20.46 -40.03
C ILE A 470 -5.47 -19.80 -39.64
N VAL A 471 -5.54 -18.65 -38.95
CA VAL A 471 -4.37 -17.89 -38.49
C VAL A 471 -4.28 -18.08 -36.99
N ILE A 472 -3.16 -18.62 -36.48
CA ILE A 472 -2.96 -19.09 -35.13
C ILE A 472 -1.55 -18.82 -34.60
N ALA A 473 -1.37 -18.96 -33.29
CA ALA A 473 -0.05 -18.90 -32.66
C ALA A 473 0.80 -20.14 -32.97
N PRO A 474 2.16 -20.03 -32.98
CA PRO A 474 3.06 -21.13 -33.33
C PRO A 474 2.87 -22.41 -32.51
N GLN A 475 2.63 -22.29 -31.23
CA GLN A 475 2.43 -23.43 -30.33
C GLN A 475 1.18 -24.24 -30.68
N VAL A 476 0.08 -23.57 -31.04
CA VAL A 476 -1.16 -24.21 -31.47
C VAL A 476 -0.97 -24.83 -32.86
N MET A 477 -0.23 -24.15 -33.77
CA MET A 477 0.12 -24.69 -35.08
C MET A 477 0.88 -26.00 -34.94
N GLN A 478 1.88 -26.04 -34.06
CA GLN A 478 2.67 -27.24 -33.84
C GLN A 478 1.77 -28.42 -33.46
N ARG A 479 0.88 -28.22 -32.45
CA ARG A 479 -0.06 -29.22 -31.99
C ARG A 479 -0.98 -29.73 -33.12
N LEU A 480 -1.60 -28.81 -33.85
CA LEU A 480 -2.51 -29.14 -34.96
C LEU A 480 -1.82 -29.97 -36.05
N ARG A 481 -0.51 -29.76 -36.27
CA ARG A 481 0.28 -30.52 -37.26
C ARG A 481 0.75 -31.89 -36.78
N THR A 482 0.90 -32.08 -35.47
CA THR A 482 1.43 -33.31 -34.89
C THR A 482 0.33 -34.18 -34.27
N GLU A 483 -0.25 -33.71 -33.18
CA GLU A 483 -1.17 -34.52 -32.39
C GLU A 483 -2.58 -34.58 -32.96
N ASP A 484 -3.05 -33.51 -33.59
CA ASP A 484 -4.42 -33.40 -34.13
C ASP A 484 -4.51 -33.56 -35.65
N ALA A 485 -3.41 -33.98 -36.30
CA ALA A 485 -3.32 -34.08 -37.77
C ALA A 485 -4.37 -35.03 -38.37
N GLU A 486 -4.62 -36.17 -37.75
CA GLU A 486 -5.60 -37.16 -38.21
C GLU A 486 -7.04 -36.60 -38.17
N ILE A 487 -7.39 -35.90 -37.10
CA ILE A 487 -8.71 -35.25 -36.94
C ILE A 487 -8.95 -34.18 -38.00
N LEU A 488 -7.91 -33.42 -38.34
CA LEU A 488 -7.99 -32.40 -39.39
C LEU A 488 -8.10 -33.02 -40.77
N ALA A 489 -7.43 -34.17 -41.02
CA ALA A 489 -7.56 -34.90 -42.26
C ALA A 489 -8.98 -35.48 -42.44
N GLU A 490 -9.59 -35.98 -41.36
CA GLU A 490 -10.99 -36.41 -41.37
C GLU A 490 -11.94 -35.27 -41.72
N LEU A 491 -11.79 -34.09 -41.07
CA LEU A 491 -12.58 -32.90 -41.40
C LEU A 491 -12.43 -32.43 -42.84
N GLN A 492 -11.22 -32.46 -43.40
CA GLN A 492 -10.99 -32.13 -44.81
C GLN A 492 -11.73 -33.08 -45.74
N LYS A 493 -11.76 -34.37 -45.40
CA LYS A 493 -12.43 -35.40 -46.18
C LYS A 493 -13.95 -35.30 -46.06
N GLU A 494 -14.48 -35.08 -44.82
CA GLU A 494 -15.91 -34.95 -44.54
C GLU A 494 -16.53 -33.79 -45.31
N TYR A 495 -15.90 -32.62 -45.31
CA TYR A 495 -16.44 -31.39 -45.93
C TYR A 495 -15.85 -31.12 -47.33
N ASN A 496 -15.05 -32.02 -47.89
CA ASN A 496 -14.39 -31.88 -49.18
C ASN A 496 -13.76 -30.50 -49.37
N THR A 497 -13.03 -30.02 -48.35
CA THR A 497 -12.41 -28.70 -48.33
C THR A 497 -10.94 -28.78 -47.94
N ARG A 498 -10.13 -27.80 -48.38
CA ARG A 498 -8.70 -27.69 -48.04
C ARG A 498 -8.55 -26.74 -46.86
N LEU A 499 -7.91 -27.20 -45.79
CA LEU A 499 -7.59 -26.38 -44.63
C LEU A 499 -6.20 -25.75 -44.76
N THR A 500 -6.09 -24.46 -44.72
CA THR A 500 -4.82 -23.74 -44.76
C THR A 500 -4.54 -23.14 -43.37
N PHE A 501 -3.37 -23.45 -42.82
CA PHE A 501 -2.94 -22.93 -41.51
C PHE A 501 -1.78 -21.97 -41.69
N VAL A 502 -1.86 -20.79 -41.08
CA VAL A 502 -0.82 -19.76 -41.03
C VAL A 502 -0.43 -19.46 -39.60
N SER A 503 0.87 -19.50 -39.34
CA SER A 503 1.40 -19.16 -38.00
C SER A 503 1.86 -17.71 -37.97
N GLU A 504 1.42 -16.96 -36.98
CA GLU A 504 1.88 -15.60 -36.66
C GLU A 504 2.70 -15.60 -35.38
N LEU A 505 3.99 -15.21 -35.47
CA LEU A 505 4.95 -15.26 -34.36
C LEU A 505 4.54 -14.43 -33.14
N HIS A 506 3.89 -13.30 -33.33
CA HIS A 506 3.50 -12.36 -32.25
C HIS A 506 2.04 -12.49 -31.85
N ARG A 507 1.34 -13.50 -32.35
CA ARG A 507 -0.07 -13.70 -31.99
C ARG A 507 -0.19 -14.26 -30.59
N HIS A 508 -1.15 -13.70 -29.83
CA HIS A 508 -1.45 -14.23 -28.49
C HIS A 508 -1.87 -15.71 -28.59
N PRO A 509 -1.39 -16.61 -27.70
CA PRO A 509 -1.71 -18.04 -27.75
C PRO A 509 -3.17 -18.37 -27.79
N GLU A 510 -4.01 -17.59 -27.13
CA GLU A 510 -5.45 -17.81 -27.06
C GLU A 510 -6.21 -17.22 -28.26
N SER A 511 -5.55 -16.39 -29.07
CA SER A 511 -6.21 -15.75 -30.20
C SER A 511 -6.05 -16.56 -31.49
N PHE A 512 -7.14 -16.66 -32.25
CA PHE A 512 -7.12 -17.22 -33.59
C PHE A 512 -8.16 -16.58 -34.48
N SER A 513 -7.98 -16.69 -35.79
CA SER A 513 -8.94 -16.20 -36.78
C SER A 513 -9.13 -17.24 -37.87
N ILE A 514 -10.37 -17.36 -38.34
CA ILE A 514 -10.75 -18.19 -39.48
C ILE A 514 -11.23 -17.25 -40.58
N LEU A 515 -10.57 -17.29 -41.71
CA LEU A 515 -10.88 -16.46 -42.87
C LEU A 515 -11.26 -17.38 -44.05
N ASP A 516 -11.96 -16.84 -45.00
CA ASP A 516 -12.07 -17.43 -46.32
C ASP A 516 -10.77 -17.13 -47.13
N ALA A 517 -10.08 -18.14 -47.60
CA ALA A 517 -8.83 -18.00 -48.34
C ALA A 517 -8.97 -17.27 -49.69
N ALA A 518 -10.14 -17.37 -50.31
CA ALA A 518 -10.42 -16.75 -51.61
C ALA A 518 -10.72 -15.25 -51.49
N THR A 519 -11.49 -14.85 -50.50
CA THR A 519 -11.97 -13.46 -50.32
C THR A 519 -11.21 -12.69 -49.25
N SER A 520 -10.41 -13.38 -48.41
CA SER A 520 -9.77 -12.83 -47.20
C SER A 520 -10.77 -12.27 -46.19
N GLN A 521 -12.05 -12.59 -46.33
CA GLN A 521 -13.08 -12.18 -45.34
C GLN A 521 -12.91 -12.94 -44.05
N VAL A 522 -12.92 -12.20 -42.91
CA VAL A 522 -12.87 -12.80 -41.58
C VAL A 522 -14.26 -13.38 -41.25
N LEU A 523 -14.32 -14.70 -41.12
CA LEU A 523 -15.53 -15.44 -40.75
C LEU A 523 -15.67 -15.58 -39.24
N TYR A 524 -14.53 -15.69 -38.56
CA TYR A 524 -14.46 -15.74 -37.08
C TYR A 524 -13.12 -15.16 -36.61
N SER A 525 -13.16 -14.40 -35.53
CA SER A 525 -11.96 -13.92 -34.84
C SER A 525 -12.18 -13.95 -33.33
N GLN A 526 -11.20 -14.52 -32.63
CA GLN A 526 -11.07 -14.49 -31.19
C GLN A 526 -9.84 -13.65 -30.84
N SER A 527 -10.07 -12.59 -30.08
CA SER A 527 -9.02 -11.68 -29.61
C SER A 527 -8.49 -12.13 -28.24
#